data_7ed930255285dd447a60f53d5e89051c
#
_entry.id   7ed930255285dd447a60f53d5e89051c
#
_cell.length_a   1.000
_cell.length_b   1.000
_cell.length_c   1.000
_cell.angle_alpha   90.00
_cell.angle_beta   90.00
_cell.angle_gamma   90.00
#
_symmetry.space_group_name_H-M   'P 1'
#
loop_
_entity.id
_entity.type
_entity.pdbx_description
1 polymer ?
#
loop_
_entity_poly.entity_id
_entity_poly.type
_entity_poly.pdbx_seq_one_letter_code
_entity_poly.pdbx_strand_id
1 'polypeptide(L)'
;MGDVKNLVESEAVSKIREIASGEIAMLCTFATAPAMHTRPMATAAIDDDGTLWFLSRRDSGKNRDIAMNPIVELVYAVPSKSAYLNVHGTAAILHDQRKIDELWSFFAKTWFTEGKDDPEITLLRVRPMRGHYWDTKHNKMVQLAEIAVGAMLGKTMDDGIEGSLNV
;
A
#
# COMPACT_ATOMS: atom_id res chain seq x y z
N MET A 1 1.34 24.50 7.92
CA MET A 1 0.20 23.70 7.44
C MET A 1 0.56 23.30 6.01
N GLY A 2 0.71 22.00 5.73
CA GLY A 2 1.15 21.51 4.41
C GLY A 2 0.20 21.88 3.30
N ASP A 3 0.68 21.84 2.05
CA ASP A 3 -0.19 22.06 0.89
C ASP A 3 -1.13 20.89 0.70
N VAL A 4 -2.37 21.17 0.31
CA VAL A 4 -3.36 20.14 -0.03
C VAL A 4 -3.45 19.99 -1.54
N LYS A 5 -3.17 18.78 -2.07
CA LYS A 5 -3.29 18.45 -3.49
C LYS A 5 -4.07 17.15 -3.64
N ASN A 6 -5.33 17.24 -4.02
CA ASN A 6 -6.14 16.07 -4.35
C ASN A 6 -5.80 15.56 -5.76
N LEU A 7 -5.70 14.24 -5.90
CA LEU A 7 -5.34 13.56 -7.13
C LEU A 7 -6.48 12.65 -7.58
N VAL A 8 -6.66 12.54 -8.89
CA VAL A 8 -7.74 11.74 -9.50
C VAL A 8 -7.18 10.84 -10.60
N GLU A 9 -7.86 9.72 -10.83
CA GLU A 9 -7.56 8.78 -11.93
C GLU A 9 -6.06 8.44 -12.04
N SER A 10 -5.44 8.69 -13.18
CA SER A 10 -4.05 8.32 -13.45
C SER A 10 -3.02 8.99 -12.52
N GLU A 11 -3.29 10.20 -12.03
CA GLU A 11 -2.43 10.86 -11.05
C GLU A 11 -2.51 10.15 -9.69
N ALA A 12 -3.71 9.72 -9.27
CA ALA A 12 -3.91 8.94 -8.05
C ALA A 12 -3.20 7.59 -8.13
N VAL A 13 -3.34 6.87 -9.24
CA VAL A 13 -2.63 5.61 -9.50
C VAL A 13 -1.12 5.80 -9.47
N SER A 14 -0.62 6.86 -10.10
CA SER A 14 0.82 7.18 -10.11
C SER A 14 1.35 7.42 -8.70
N LYS A 15 0.60 8.13 -7.85
CA LYS A 15 0.99 8.37 -6.45
C LYS A 15 0.95 7.10 -5.60
N ILE A 16 -0.06 6.24 -5.78
CA ILE A 16 -0.10 4.92 -5.14
C ILE A 16 1.14 4.11 -5.51
N ARG A 17 1.48 4.06 -6.80
CA ARG A 17 2.64 3.32 -7.29
C ARG A 17 3.95 3.87 -6.75
N GLU A 18 4.12 5.19 -6.72
CA GLU A 18 5.30 5.87 -6.18
C GLU A 18 5.57 5.48 -4.72
N ILE A 19 4.53 5.46 -3.88
CA ILE A 19 4.67 5.21 -2.45
C ILE A 19 4.73 3.71 -2.16
N ALA A 20 3.85 2.90 -2.75
CA ALA A 20 3.58 1.52 -2.34
C ALA A 20 4.40 0.44 -3.07
N SER A 21 5.07 0.75 -4.22
CA SER A 21 5.81 -0.27 -4.97
C SER A 21 6.96 -0.86 -4.15
N GLY A 22 6.92 -2.19 -3.97
CA GLY A 22 7.94 -2.93 -3.23
C GLY A 22 7.90 -2.74 -1.71
N GLU A 23 6.91 -2.00 -1.20
CA GLU A 23 6.77 -1.71 0.22
C GLU A 23 5.83 -2.70 0.92
N ILE A 24 5.90 -2.72 2.25
CA ILE A 24 5.02 -3.54 3.09
C ILE A 24 3.82 -2.71 3.53
N ALA A 25 2.61 -3.18 3.20
CA ALA A 25 1.37 -2.64 3.72
C ALA A 25 0.98 -3.32 5.03
N MET A 26 0.36 -2.59 5.95
CA MET A 26 -0.54 -3.16 6.94
C MET A 26 -1.90 -3.36 6.28
N LEU A 27 -2.22 -4.61 5.93
CA LEU A 27 -3.55 -4.97 5.41
C LEU A 27 -4.54 -5.08 6.57
N CYS A 28 -5.61 -4.31 6.51
CA CYS A 28 -6.72 -4.34 7.47
C CYS A 28 -7.94 -5.00 6.81
N THR A 29 -8.52 -5.99 7.50
CA THR A 29 -9.76 -6.69 7.09
C THR A 29 -10.83 -6.54 8.16
N PHE A 30 -12.11 -6.60 7.77
CA PHE A 30 -13.27 -6.25 8.60
C PHE A 30 -14.34 -7.34 8.56
N ALA A 31 -13.98 -8.61 8.83
CA ALA A 31 -14.88 -9.74 8.70
C ALA A 31 -16.08 -9.69 9.65
N THR A 32 -15.83 -9.29 10.90
CA THR A 32 -16.86 -9.20 11.94
C THR A 32 -16.68 -7.91 12.75
N ALA A 33 -17.64 -6.99 12.60
CA ALA A 33 -17.64 -5.78 13.42
C ALA A 33 -17.79 -6.14 14.93
N PRO A 34 -17.09 -5.42 15.84
CA PRO A 34 -16.26 -4.25 15.60
C PRO A 34 -14.76 -4.57 15.33
N ALA A 35 -14.37 -5.83 15.21
CA ALA A 35 -12.95 -6.21 15.16
C ALA A 35 -12.34 -5.95 13.76
N MET A 36 -11.29 -5.17 13.74
CA MET A 36 -10.38 -5.04 12.60
C MET A 36 -9.18 -5.96 12.81
N HIS A 37 -8.88 -6.80 11.83
CA HIS A 37 -7.68 -7.63 11.83
C HIS A 37 -6.62 -7.02 10.94
N THR A 38 -5.40 -6.85 11.45
CA THR A 38 -4.29 -6.27 10.71
C THR A 38 -3.12 -7.25 10.59
N ARG A 39 -2.40 -7.20 9.46
CA ARG A 39 -1.15 -7.97 9.25
C ARG A 39 -0.27 -7.33 8.18
N PRO A 40 1.05 -7.47 8.28
CA PRO A 40 1.95 -7.00 7.23
C PRO A 40 1.82 -7.86 5.97
N MET A 41 1.81 -7.20 4.81
CA MET A 41 1.77 -7.83 3.49
C MET A 41 2.72 -7.13 2.53
N ALA A 42 3.66 -7.87 1.95
CA ALA A 42 4.55 -7.34 0.93
C ALA A 42 3.79 -7.12 -0.38
N THR A 43 3.83 -5.89 -0.91
CA THR A 43 3.26 -5.56 -2.22
C THR A 43 4.09 -6.23 -3.30
N ALA A 44 3.50 -7.21 -3.99
CA ALA A 44 4.19 -7.97 -5.03
C ALA A 44 4.25 -7.22 -6.36
N ALA A 45 3.16 -6.56 -6.75
CA ALA A 45 3.08 -5.70 -7.94
C ALA A 45 1.93 -4.69 -7.82
N ILE A 46 1.99 -3.68 -8.70
CA ILE A 46 0.90 -2.73 -8.93
C ILE A 46 0.73 -2.57 -10.43
N ASP A 47 -0.42 -2.96 -10.95
CA ASP A 47 -0.76 -2.88 -12.38
C ASP A 47 -1.01 -1.42 -12.82
N ASP A 48 -1.13 -1.18 -14.11
CA ASP A 48 -1.31 0.17 -14.69
C ASP A 48 -2.64 0.83 -14.30
N ASP A 49 -3.64 0.03 -13.96
CA ASP A 49 -4.93 0.50 -13.43
C ASP A 49 -4.94 0.74 -11.91
N GLY A 50 -3.79 0.61 -11.25
CA GLY A 50 -3.65 0.76 -9.81
C GLY A 50 -3.97 -0.49 -8.99
N THR A 51 -4.36 -1.59 -9.61
CA THR A 51 -4.60 -2.87 -8.91
C THR A 51 -3.34 -3.35 -8.19
N LEU A 52 -3.45 -3.58 -6.88
CA LEU A 52 -2.34 -4.06 -6.04
C LEU A 52 -2.45 -5.58 -5.85
N TRP A 53 -1.30 -6.26 -5.94
CA TRP A 53 -1.19 -7.70 -5.85
C TRP A 53 -0.32 -8.15 -4.69
N PHE A 54 -0.80 -9.21 -4.01
CA PHE A 54 -0.10 -9.86 -2.90
C PHE A 54 -0.21 -11.37 -3.03
N LEU A 55 0.79 -12.09 -2.52
CA LEU A 55 0.73 -13.54 -2.35
C LEU A 55 0.15 -13.87 -0.96
N SER A 56 -0.72 -14.87 -0.90
CA SER A 56 -1.39 -15.29 0.31
C SER A 56 -1.51 -16.81 0.40
N ARG A 57 -1.62 -17.37 1.60
CA ARG A 57 -1.98 -18.77 1.76
C ARG A 57 -3.49 -18.95 1.75
N ARG A 58 -3.94 -20.02 1.11
CA ARG A 58 -5.35 -20.38 0.96
C ARG A 58 -6.08 -20.46 2.30
N ASP A 59 -5.47 -21.12 3.30
CA ASP A 59 -6.00 -21.37 4.62
C ASP A 59 -5.88 -20.20 5.61
N SER A 60 -5.38 -19.04 5.14
CA SER A 60 -5.13 -17.90 6.02
C SER A 60 -6.39 -17.22 6.54
N GLY A 61 -6.29 -16.65 7.76
CA GLY A 61 -7.38 -15.88 8.36
C GLY A 61 -7.84 -14.71 7.49
N LYS A 62 -6.89 -14.01 6.84
CA LYS A 62 -7.22 -12.88 5.95
C LYS A 62 -8.06 -13.29 4.74
N ASN A 63 -7.80 -14.50 4.18
CA ASN A 63 -8.61 -15.00 3.08
C ASN A 63 -10.05 -15.28 3.54
N ARG A 64 -10.22 -15.82 4.75
CA ARG A 64 -11.56 -16.01 5.36
C ARG A 64 -12.26 -14.69 5.61
N ASP A 65 -11.54 -13.70 6.18
CA ASP A 65 -12.08 -12.36 6.42
C ASP A 65 -12.58 -11.71 5.13
N ILE A 66 -11.77 -11.75 4.06
CA ILE A 66 -12.08 -11.16 2.75
C ILE A 66 -13.25 -11.89 2.07
N ALA A 67 -13.37 -13.20 2.24
CA ALA A 67 -14.51 -13.95 1.72
C ALA A 67 -15.84 -13.53 2.38
N MET A 68 -15.80 -13.08 3.64
CA MET A 68 -16.96 -12.56 4.38
C MET A 68 -17.25 -11.10 4.07
N ASN A 69 -16.20 -10.28 3.98
CA ASN A 69 -16.28 -8.85 3.67
C ASN A 69 -15.08 -8.45 2.80
N PRO A 70 -15.30 -8.13 1.51
CA PRO A 70 -14.23 -7.78 0.58
C PRO A 70 -13.63 -6.39 0.80
N ILE A 71 -14.18 -5.56 1.67
CA ILE A 71 -13.64 -4.24 1.97
C ILE A 71 -12.34 -4.38 2.75
N VAL A 72 -11.32 -3.67 2.31
CA VAL A 72 -10.00 -3.64 2.95
C VAL A 72 -9.42 -2.23 3.00
N GLU A 73 -8.50 -2.04 3.95
CA GLU A 73 -7.60 -0.88 3.99
C GLU A 73 -6.16 -1.37 3.90
N LEU A 74 -5.36 -0.67 3.11
CA LEU A 74 -3.91 -0.83 3.06
C LEU A 74 -3.28 0.43 3.62
N VAL A 75 -2.47 0.28 4.67
CA VAL A 75 -1.76 1.40 5.29
C VAL A 75 -0.27 1.21 5.07
N TYR A 76 0.35 2.17 4.38
CA TYR A 76 1.78 2.22 4.15
C TYR A 76 2.41 3.31 4.99
N ALA A 77 3.52 2.99 5.64
CA ALA A 77 4.41 3.93 6.28
C ALA A 77 5.80 3.72 5.69
N VAL A 78 6.29 4.70 4.94
CA VAL A 78 7.58 4.64 4.23
C VAL A 78 8.49 5.77 4.73
N PRO A 79 9.08 5.63 5.93
CA PRO A 79 9.89 6.69 6.55
C PRO A 79 11.12 7.08 5.71
N SER A 80 11.61 6.13 4.89
CA SER A 80 12.74 6.39 3.98
C SER A 80 12.40 7.46 2.94
N LYS A 81 11.13 7.54 2.54
CA LYS A 81 10.60 8.53 1.61
C LYS A 81 9.90 9.71 2.31
N SER A 82 9.77 9.68 3.65
CA SER A 82 8.91 10.58 4.43
C SER A 82 7.45 10.58 3.93
N ALA A 83 7.00 9.44 3.44
CA ALA A 83 5.68 9.27 2.81
C ALA A 83 4.82 8.26 3.57
N TYR A 84 3.53 8.53 3.59
CA TYR A 84 2.50 7.66 4.15
C TYR A 84 1.34 7.59 3.17
N LEU A 85 0.65 6.45 3.15
CA LEU A 85 -0.45 6.23 2.23
C LEU A 85 -1.50 5.33 2.88
N ASN A 86 -2.75 5.73 2.78
CA ASN A 86 -3.89 4.88 3.05
C ASN A 86 -4.65 4.61 1.75
N VAL A 87 -4.98 3.36 1.48
CA VAL A 87 -5.77 2.94 0.31
C VAL A 87 -6.97 2.14 0.77
N HIS A 88 -8.16 2.68 0.56
CA HIS A 88 -9.42 1.97 0.72
C HIS A 88 -9.78 1.28 -0.59
N GLY A 89 -10.15 0.01 -0.53
CA GLY A 89 -10.47 -0.74 -1.74
C GLY A 89 -11.23 -2.04 -1.48
N THR A 90 -11.43 -2.79 -2.55
CA THR A 90 -12.03 -4.12 -2.52
C THR A 90 -11.01 -5.19 -2.85
N ALA A 91 -11.01 -6.26 -2.07
CA ALA A 91 -10.12 -7.40 -2.23
C ALA A 91 -10.84 -8.62 -2.82
N ALA A 92 -10.12 -9.40 -3.61
CA ALA A 92 -10.58 -10.70 -4.11
C ALA A 92 -9.45 -11.73 -3.99
N ILE A 93 -9.82 -12.95 -3.62
CA ILE A 93 -8.91 -14.09 -3.57
C ILE A 93 -9.02 -14.84 -4.90
N LEU A 94 -7.90 -15.01 -5.58
CA LEU A 94 -7.80 -15.64 -6.88
C LEU A 94 -6.76 -16.76 -6.87
N HIS A 95 -6.87 -17.68 -7.84
CA HIS A 95 -5.84 -18.65 -8.13
C HIS A 95 -5.57 -18.61 -9.64
N ASP A 96 -4.43 -18.05 -10.03
CA ASP A 96 -3.95 -17.97 -11.40
C ASP A 96 -2.44 -18.27 -11.39
N GLN A 97 -2.08 -19.45 -11.87
CA GLN A 97 -0.68 -19.91 -11.85
C GLN A 97 0.24 -19.00 -12.66
N ARG A 98 -0.23 -18.46 -13.80
CA ARG A 98 0.60 -17.54 -14.61
C ARG A 98 0.90 -16.26 -13.86
N LYS A 99 -0.11 -15.70 -13.16
CA LYS A 99 0.12 -14.49 -12.35
C LYS A 99 0.97 -14.80 -11.11
N ILE A 100 0.83 -15.98 -10.51
CA ILE A 100 1.73 -16.43 -9.43
C ILE A 100 3.17 -16.51 -9.94
N ASP A 101 3.41 -17.12 -11.11
CA ASP A 101 4.74 -17.23 -11.72
C ASP A 101 5.37 -15.86 -12.01
N GLU A 102 4.57 -14.90 -12.50
CA GLU A 102 4.99 -13.52 -12.75
C GLU A 102 5.41 -12.80 -11.46
N LEU A 103 4.65 -12.98 -10.38
CA LEU A 103 4.85 -12.31 -9.11
C LEU A 103 5.86 -13.02 -8.20
N TRP A 104 6.31 -14.24 -8.61
CA TRP A 104 7.22 -15.02 -7.80
C TRP A 104 8.57 -14.35 -7.63
N SER A 105 8.97 -14.11 -6.40
CA SER A 105 10.22 -13.45 -6.04
C SER A 105 11.04 -14.28 -5.04
N PHE A 106 12.30 -13.88 -4.84
CA PHE A 106 13.14 -14.48 -3.80
C PHE A 106 12.49 -14.39 -2.41
N PHE A 107 11.81 -13.28 -2.11
CA PHE A 107 11.12 -13.10 -0.82
C PHE A 107 9.91 -14.03 -0.66
N ALA A 108 9.23 -14.38 -1.75
CA ALA A 108 8.11 -15.32 -1.71
C ALA A 108 8.54 -16.70 -1.20
N LYS A 109 9.76 -17.15 -1.52
CA LYS A 109 10.32 -18.43 -1.05
C LYS A 109 10.42 -18.53 0.48
N THR A 110 10.53 -17.41 1.17
CA THR A 110 10.60 -17.39 2.64
C THR A 110 9.27 -17.81 3.28
N TRP A 111 8.17 -17.56 2.59
CA TRP A 111 6.81 -17.84 3.07
C TRP A 111 6.20 -19.10 2.46
N PHE A 112 6.70 -19.51 1.27
CA PHE A 112 6.20 -20.65 0.51
C PHE A 112 7.36 -21.60 0.20
N THR A 113 7.70 -22.45 1.18
CA THR A 113 8.88 -23.32 1.13
C THR A 113 8.78 -24.43 0.09
N GLU A 114 7.57 -24.83 -0.31
CA GLU A 114 7.34 -25.84 -1.34
C GLU A 114 7.46 -25.30 -2.78
N GLY A 115 7.73 -23.99 -2.92
CA GLY A 115 7.95 -23.33 -4.20
C GLY A 115 6.70 -22.72 -4.80
N LYS A 116 6.83 -22.22 -6.03
CA LYS A 116 5.78 -21.48 -6.73
C LYS A 116 4.59 -22.35 -7.18
N ASP A 117 4.79 -23.66 -7.22
CA ASP A 117 3.77 -24.63 -7.62
C ASP A 117 2.95 -25.17 -6.42
N ASP A 118 3.20 -24.62 -5.21
CA ASP A 118 2.45 -24.97 -4.00
C ASP A 118 0.95 -24.63 -4.22
N PRO A 119 0.03 -25.64 -4.16
CA PRO A 119 -1.40 -25.42 -4.37
C PRO A 119 -2.06 -24.54 -3.32
N GLU A 120 -1.38 -24.33 -2.20
CA GLU A 120 -1.86 -23.44 -1.12
C GLU A 120 -1.60 -21.96 -1.41
N ILE A 121 -0.85 -21.62 -2.47
CA ILE A 121 -0.66 -20.24 -2.88
C ILE A 121 -1.95 -19.70 -3.51
N THR A 122 -2.36 -18.53 -3.06
CA THR A 122 -3.42 -17.72 -3.65
C THR A 122 -2.92 -16.31 -3.89
N LEU A 123 -3.57 -15.63 -4.82
CA LEU A 123 -3.38 -14.21 -5.09
C LEU A 123 -4.43 -13.43 -4.32
N LEU A 124 -3.99 -12.39 -3.64
CA LEU A 124 -4.87 -11.35 -3.15
C LEU A 124 -4.76 -10.16 -4.10
N ARG A 125 -5.85 -9.86 -4.80
CA ARG A 125 -6.01 -8.70 -5.67
C ARG A 125 -6.78 -7.62 -4.93
N VAL A 126 -6.21 -6.43 -4.80
CA VAL A 126 -6.88 -5.26 -4.22
C VAL A 126 -7.09 -4.21 -5.31
N ARG A 127 -8.35 -3.86 -5.58
CA ARG A 127 -8.72 -2.74 -6.43
C ARG A 127 -8.90 -1.50 -5.57
N PRO A 128 -8.08 -0.46 -5.75
CA PRO A 128 -8.23 0.78 -5.03
C PRO A 128 -9.52 1.50 -5.47
N MET A 129 -10.14 2.20 -4.55
CA MET A 129 -11.32 3.05 -4.80
C MET A 129 -11.02 4.50 -4.44
N ARG A 130 -10.41 4.69 -3.29
CA ARG A 130 -10.03 5.99 -2.75
C ARG A 130 -8.88 5.83 -1.77
N GLY A 131 -8.23 6.93 -1.45
CA GLY A 131 -7.17 6.91 -0.45
C GLY A 131 -6.85 8.31 0.04
N HIS A 132 -5.82 8.36 0.87
CA HIS A 132 -5.21 9.59 1.32
C HIS A 132 -3.71 9.40 1.42
N TYR A 133 -2.94 10.41 1.01
CA TYR A 133 -1.49 10.38 1.10
C TYR A 133 -0.94 11.57 1.86
N TRP A 134 0.20 11.38 2.47
CA TRP A 134 1.05 12.40 3.08
C TRP A 134 2.45 12.20 2.52
N ASP A 135 3.04 13.25 2.02
CA ASP A 135 4.34 13.22 1.35
C ASP A 135 5.08 14.54 1.63
N THR A 136 6.27 14.68 1.08
CA THR A 136 7.05 15.93 1.11
C THR A 136 7.27 16.46 -0.30
N LYS A 137 7.28 17.78 -0.47
CA LYS A 137 7.53 18.43 -1.77
C LYS A 137 8.96 18.23 -2.25
N HIS A 138 9.89 18.11 -1.30
CA HIS A 138 11.31 18.08 -1.55
C HIS A 138 11.98 16.84 -0.94
N ASN A 139 13.19 16.54 -1.40
CA ASN A 139 13.98 15.47 -0.81
C ASN A 139 14.46 15.83 0.62
N LYS A 140 14.87 14.82 1.40
CA LYS A 140 15.30 14.98 2.80
C LYS A 140 16.39 16.04 3.01
N MET A 141 17.28 16.26 2.04
CA MET A 141 18.35 17.27 2.18
C MET A 141 17.78 18.68 2.13
N VAL A 142 16.82 18.95 1.23
CA VAL A 142 16.14 20.25 1.14
C VAL A 142 15.28 20.45 2.39
N GLN A 143 14.53 19.45 2.82
CA GLN A 143 13.73 19.49 4.04
C GLN A 143 14.56 19.83 5.29
N LEU A 144 15.74 19.21 5.46
CA LEU A 144 16.65 19.54 6.56
C LEU A 144 17.19 20.98 6.47
N ALA A 145 17.48 21.47 5.29
CA ALA A 145 17.93 22.86 5.08
C ALA A 145 16.79 23.84 5.41
N GLU A 146 15.56 23.56 5.01
CA GLU A 146 14.38 24.39 5.32
C GLU A 146 14.09 24.43 6.82
N ILE A 147 14.17 23.28 7.51
CA ILE A 147 14.02 23.21 8.97
C ILE A 147 15.09 24.05 9.68
N ALA A 148 16.35 23.97 9.23
CA ALA A 148 17.44 24.75 9.82
C ALA A 148 17.24 26.26 9.61
N VAL A 149 16.83 26.69 8.43
CA VAL A 149 16.52 28.10 8.11
C VAL A 149 15.27 28.55 8.87
N GLY A 150 14.22 27.72 8.94
CA GLY A 150 13.00 28.01 9.71
C GLY A 150 13.28 28.23 11.20
N ALA A 151 14.13 27.37 11.78
CA ALA A 151 14.55 27.49 13.19
C ALA A 151 15.31 28.80 13.44
N MET A 152 16.15 29.25 12.52
CA MET A 152 16.87 30.51 12.62
C MET A 152 15.96 31.73 12.48
N LEU A 153 14.91 31.62 11.66
CA LEU A 153 13.98 32.71 11.37
C LEU A 153 12.75 32.73 12.30
N GLY A 154 12.61 31.76 13.19
CA GLY A 154 11.43 31.60 14.05
C GLY A 154 10.14 31.37 13.26
N LYS A 155 10.24 30.78 12.05
CA LYS A 155 9.12 30.45 11.18
C LYS A 155 9.02 28.96 10.97
N THR A 156 7.81 28.41 11.00
CA THR A 156 7.56 27.03 10.57
C THR A 156 7.61 26.97 9.05
N MET A 157 8.63 26.30 8.51
CA MET A 157 8.69 25.96 7.08
C MET A 157 8.17 24.54 6.95
N ASP A 158 6.94 24.41 6.48
CA ASP A 158 6.23 23.14 6.34
C ASP A 158 6.33 22.70 4.86
N ASP A 159 7.12 21.64 4.63
CA ASP A 159 7.32 21.03 3.31
C ASP A 159 6.31 19.90 3.02
N GLY A 160 5.34 19.71 3.93
CA GLY A 160 4.32 18.67 3.79
C GLY A 160 3.39 18.92 2.61
N ILE A 161 3.03 17.86 1.92
CA ILE A 161 1.93 17.81 0.95
C ILE A 161 1.06 16.62 1.25
N GLU A 162 -0.24 16.84 1.26
CA GLU A 162 -1.22 15.76 1.48
C GLU A 162 -2.40 15.91 0.54
N GLY A 163 -3.18 14.85 0.39
CA GLY A 163 -4.40 14.94 -0.40
C GLY A 163 -5.15 13.63 -0.52
N SER A 164 -6.39 13.74 -0.96
CA SER A 164 -7.21 12.59 -1.29
C SER A 164 -6.82 12.01 -2.66
N LEU A 165 -7.03 10.71 -2.79
CA LEU A 165 -6.88 9.94 -4.01
C LEU A 165 -8.25 9.38 -4.41
N ASN A 166 -8.67 9.59 -5.64
CA ASN A 166 -9.84 8.95 -6.25
C ASN A 166 -9.38 8.19 -7.49
N VAL A 167 -9.51 6.87 -7.45
CA VAL A 167 -9.04 5.95 -8.49
C VAL A 167 -10.20 5.47 -9.36
#